data_b5840cf61542a3ed434480ac50487447
#
_entry.id   b5840cf61542a3ed434480ac50487447
#
_cell.length_a   1.000
_cell.length_b   1.000
_cell.length_c   1.000
_cell.angle_alpha   90.00
_cell.angle_beta   90.00
_cell.angle_gamma   90.00
#
_symmetry.space_group_name_H-M   'P 1'
#
loop_
_entity.id
_entity.type
_entity.pdbx_description
1 polymer ?
#
loop_
_entity_poly.entity_id
_entity_poly.type
_entity_poly.pdbx_seq_one_letter_code
_entity_poly.pdbx_strand_id
1 'polypeptide(L)'
;MLPPLIDITLFKQAINDNQLIITPNHRLAAKITEAWGIHCRSTQRVWHSPRVFSIDHWLKFCWEELQDQNDEAISGKAIVGSQQNRYYWERSISENDPEVSSKYAKIASDTYTSIQQWNLAVEQIQDETPALVLFKRWVKSYKRLLARNSLITIPDSWQAIIKAFETSLFHQEQEILTYGFQSTPPLLKKLLNSASDKVRIIEATPKETLGSVVSAEDPDHELRSAANWAAQKLKSNPDQRIGIVVPDLSNSLSKVARIVDEALRTHDVESLVNISAGTPLSQTSLVNSALGLIECLSVKKPLSEWLDLMYSPHNLLSEVPLQSKVNAELGLRKTRRFEHSFSEFCHVIMNEHETGSAPDILEPLAELRDGHTNFNREQQSFSQWAKSFSTYLTTLGWPGKRTLNSLEYQQKEHWHRLLQEFSELDNLGIEIGYTTALKHLRHLSKDAIFHPKTADAPLQLLGLLEASGLSFDSLWISGMDSQSFPSSIAINPLLPAQFQRLHKMPHCLPERELEIARRLLLGYINNSCELFFSYSSTKGEEVLQRSALLRDMPSIEVKD
;
A
#
# COMPACT_ATOMS: atom_id res chain seq x y z
N MET A 1 -5.02 2.30 -30.05
CA MET A 1 -5.60 1.94 -28.72
C MET A 1 -4.74 0.82 -28.17
N LEU A 2 -4.20 0.97 -27.00
CA LEU A 2 -3.31 -0.03 -26.37
C LEU A 2 -4.04 -1.37 -26.19
N PRO A 3 -3.39 -2.52 -26.43
CA PRO A 3 -3.96 -3.84 -26.19
C PRO A 3 -4.28 -4.02 -24.69
N PRO A 4 -5.30 -4.82 -24.34
CA PRO A 4 -5.63 -5.08 -22.94
C PRO A 4 -4.49 -5.86 -22.25
N LEU A 5 -4.30 -5.58 -20.94
CA LEU A 5 -3.30 -6.29 -20.12
C LEU A 5 -3.78 -7.69 -19.68
N ILE A 6 -4.88 -8.17 -20.21
CA ILE A 6 -5.46 -9.50 -19.90
C ILE A 6 -5.89 -10.17 -21.19
N ASP A 7 -5.56 -11.44 -21.33
CA ASP A 7 -6.13 -12.29 -22.38
C ASP A 7 -7.57 -12.66 -22.01
N ILE A 8 -8.52 -11.93 -22.57
CA ILE A 8 -9.94 -12.14 -22.29
C ILE A 8 -10.47 -13.48 -22.78
N THR A 9 -9.76 -14.16 -23.67
CA THR A 9 -10.19 -15.47 -24.19
C THR A 9 -10.31 -16.51 -23.10
N LEU A 10 -9.49 -16.41 -22.05
CA LEU A 10 -9.51 -17.29 -20.87
C LEU A 10 -10.82 -17.20 -20.07
N PHE A 11 -11.50 -16.05 -20.17
CA PHE A 11 -12.67 -15.73 -19.34
C PHE A 11 -13.99 -15.71 -20.12
N LYS A 12 -13.96 -15.70 -21.47
CA LYS A 12 -15.15 -15.49 -22.32
C LYS A 12 -16.30 -16.43 -21.98
N GLN A 13 -16.01 -17.73 -21.88
CA GLN A 13 -17.05 -18.70 -21.57
C GLN A 13 -17.65 -18.45 -20.20
N ALA A 14 -16.80 -18.31 -19.18
CA ALA A 14 -17.22 -18.06 -17.81
C ALA A 14 -18.08 -16.80 -17.65
N ILE A 15 -17.70 -15.71 -18.36
CA ILE A 15 -18.47 -14.46 -18.33
C ILE A 15 -19.81 -14.62 -19.03
N ASN A 16 -19.85 -15.31 -20.19
CA ASN A 16 -21.11 -15.57 -20.91
C ASN A 16 -22.05 -16.48 -20.09
N ASP A 17 -21.51 -17.43 -19.33
CA ASP A 17 -22.25 -18.31 -18.43
C ASP A 17 -22.60 -17.62 -17.09
N ASN A 18 -22.30 -16.31 -16.95
CA ASN A 18 -22.54 -15.50 -15.75
C ASN A 18 -21.90 -16.07 -14.47
N GLN A 19 -20.77 -16.78 -14.60
CA GLN A 19 -20.07 -17.38 -13.47
C GLN A 19 -19.34 -16.33 -12.64
N LEU A 20 -19.18 -16.60 -11.35
CA LEU A 20 -18.44 -15.75 -10.42
C LEU A 20 -16.93 -15.98 -10.59
N ILE A 21 -16.18 -14.89 -10.85
CA ILE A 21 -14.74 -14.89 -10.98
C ILE A 21 -14.14 -14.08 -9.83
N ILE A 22 -13.27 -14.71 -9.04
CA ILE A 22 -12.62 -14.10 -7.88
C ILE A 22 -11.12 -13.95 -8.13
N THR A 23 -10.60 -12.76 -7.83
CA THR A 23 -9.18 -12.40 -7.95
C THR A 23 -8.59 -11.99 -6.60
N PRO A 24 -7.27 -12.08 -6.40
CA PRO A 24 -6.64 -11.69 -5.12
C PRO A 24 -6.69 -10.18 -4.85
N ASN A 25 -6.83 -9.34 -5.86
CA ASN A 25 -6.82 -7.90 -5.71
C ASN A 25 -7.75 -7.18 -6.71
N HIS A 26 -8.13 -5.96 -6.36
CA HIS A 26 -9.04 -5.14 -7.17
C HIS A 26 -8.48 -4.78 -8.55
N ARG A 27 -7.16 -4.60 -8.68
CA ARG A 27 -6.51 -4.24 -9.94
C ARG A 27 -6.75 -5.31 -11.00
N LEU A 28 -6.55 -6.57 -10.65
CA LEU A 28 -6.73 -7.69 -11.57
C LEU A 28 -8.20 -7.84 -11.97
N ALA A 29 -9.14 -7.71 -11.02
CA ALA A 29 -10.57 -7.68 -11.31
C ALA A 29 -10.95 -6.56 -12.27
N ALA A 30 -10.45 -5.35 -12.05
CA ALA A 30 -10.69 -4.21 -12.90
C ALA A 30 -10.13 -4.41 -14.32
N LYS A 31 -8.92 -5.01 -14.46
CA LYS A 31 -8.31 -5.28 -15.77
C LYS A 31 -9.07 -6.35 -16.56
N ILE A 32 -9.61 -7.38 -15.91
CA ILE A 32 -10.50 -8.36 -16.56
C ILE A 32 -11.78 -7.67 -17.07
N THR A 33 -12.40 -6.85 -16.23
CA THR A 33 -13.61 -6.11 -16.58
C THR A 33 -13.37 -5.12 -17.73
N GLU A 34 -12.23 -4.42 -17.72
CA GLU A 34 -11.81 -3.52 -18.79
C GLU A 34 -11.61 -4.26 -20.12
N ALA A 35 -10.88 -5.39 -20.09
CA ALA A 35 -10.63 -6.23 -21.26
C ALA A 35 -11.94 -6.78 -21.85
N TRP A 36 -12.90 -7.17 -21.00
CA TRP A 36 -14.25 -7.53 -21.44
C TRP A 36 -14.97 -6.38 -22.13
N GLY A 37 -14.94 -5.18 -21.54
CA GLY A 37 -15.54 -3.98 -22.14
C GLY A 37 -14.94 -3.64 -23.50
N ILE A 38 -13.61 -3.74 -23.67
CA ILE A 38 -12.92 -3.55 -24.95
C ILE A 38 -13.39 -4.59 -25.97
N HIS A 39 -13.48 -5.86 -25.57
CA HIS A 39 -13.94 -6.95 -26.43
C HIS A 39 -15.39 -6.73 -26.89
N CYS A 40 -16.29 -6.34 -25.97
CA CYS A 40 -17.69 -6.12 -26.30
C CYS A 40 -17.93 -4.89 -27.20
N ARG A 41 -17.15 -3.82 -27.04
CA ARG A 41 -17.25 -2.62 -27.91
C ARG A 41 -17.11 -2.93 -29.41
N SER A 42 -16.36 -3.96 -29.76
CA SER A 42 -16.16 -4.38 -31.15
C SER A 42 -17.34 -5.20 -31.70
N THR A 43 -18.17 -5.79 -30.84
CA THR A 43 -19.20 -6.77 -31.21
C THR A 43 -20.63 -6.37 -30.82
N GLN A 44 -20.79 -5.55 -29.78
CA GLN A 44 -22.09 -5.23 -29.17
C GLN A 44 -22.19 -3.76 -28.77
N ARG A 45 -23.41 -3.20 -28.75
CA ARG A 45 -23.68 -1.84 -28.26
C ARG A 45 -23.92 -1.77 -26.75
N VAL A 46 -24.48 -2.83 -26.18
CA VAL A 46 -24.81 -2.96 -24.75
C VAL A 46 -24.42 -4.37 -24.29
N TRP A 47 -23.80 -4.47 -23.12
CA TRP A 47 -23.44 -5.73 -22.49
C TRP A 47 -23.61 -5.67 -20.98
N HIS A 48 -23.76 -6.82 -20.34
CA HIS A 48 -23.75 -6.92 -18.88
C HIS A 48 -22.33 -6.84 -18.35
N SER A 49 -22.17 -6.17 -17.21
CA SER A 49 -20.91 -6.19 -16.44
C SER A 49 -20.63 -7.63 -16.00
N PRO A 50 -19.39 -8.14 -16.19
CA PRO A 50 -19.06 -9.47 -15.72
C PRO A 50 -19.03 -9.54 -14.20
N ARG A 51 -19.37 -10.69 -13.63
CA ARG A 51 -19.29 -10.95 -12.18
C ARG A 51 -17.84 -11.24 -11.76
N VAL A 52 -16.98 -10.23 -11.84
CA VAL A 52 -15.56 -10.31 -11.49
C VAL A 52 -15.29 -9.41 -10.29
N PHE A 53 -14.84 -10.00 -9.20
CA PHE A 53 -14.59 -9.30 -7.94
C PHE A 53 -13.21 -9.63 -7.37
N SER A 54 -12.60 -8.67 -6.68
CA SER A 54 -11.54 -9.03 -5.75
C SER A 54 -12.12 -9.77 -4.55
N ILE A 55 -11.32 -10.62 -3.92
CA ILE A 55 -11.74 -11.37 -2.74
C ILE A 55 -12.28 -10.45 -1.63
N ASP A 56 -11.60 -9.34 -1.37
CA ASP A 56 -12.02 -8.39 -0.33
C ASP A 56 -13.36 -7.74 -0.65
N HIS A 57 -13.59 -7.40 -1.94
CA HIS A 57 -14.86 -6.80 -2.37
C HIS A 57 -16.01 -7.79 -2.28
N TRP A 58 -15.80 -9.04 -2.71
CA TRP A 58 -16.80 -10.09 -2.61
C TRP A 58 -17.15 -10.43 -1.16
N LEU A 59 -16.15 -10.51 -0.28
CA LEU A 59 -16.35 -10.75 1.15
C LEU A 59 -17.07 -9.59 1.84
N LYS A 60 -16.77 -8.35 1.45
CA LYS A 60 -17.49 -7.18 1.94
C LYS A 60 -18.97 -7.24 1.53
N PHE A 61 -19.24 -7.56 0.27
CA PHE A 61 -20.61 -7.73 -0.22
C PHE A 61 -21.36 -8.82 0.56
N CYS A 62 -20.75 -10.01 0.75
CA CYS A 62 -21.36 -11.09 1.55
C CYS A 62 -21.60 -10.65 3.02
N TRP A 63 -20.68 -9.86 3.59
CA TRP A 63 -20.85 -9.37 4.96
C TRP A 63 -22.01 -8.38 5.07
N GLU A 64 -22.13 -7.43 4.14
CA GLU A 64 -23.23 -6.47 4.08
C GLU A 64 -24.58 -7.18 3.91
N GLU A 65 -24.66 -8.16 3.02
CA GLU A 65 -25.85 -8.99 2.82
C GLU A 65 -26.23 -9.77 4.10
N LEU A 66 -25.23 -10.33 4.80
CA LEU A 66 -25.45 -11.04 6.06
C LEU A 66 -25.97 -10.11 7.17
N GLN A 67 -25.51 -8.85 7.21
CA GLN A 67 -26.02 -7.84 8.13
C GLN A 67 -27.48 -7.45 7.82
N ASP A 68 -27.83 -7.32 6.55
CA ASP A 68 -29.19 -6.98 6.11
C ASP A 68 -30.21 -8.08 6.45
N GLN A 69 -29.76 -9.33 6.49
CA GLN A 69 -30.61 -10.47 6.88
C GLN A 69 -30.85 -10.60 8.39
N ASN A 70 -30.24 -9.71 9.21
CA ASN A 70 -30.40 -9.67 10.68
C ASN A 70 -30.13 -11.03 11.37
N ASP A 71 -29.12 -11.79 10.95
CA ASP A 71 -28.72 -13.03 11.63
C ASP A 71 -28.36 -12.72 13.09
N GLU A 72 -29.01 -13.42 14.05
CA GLU A 72 -28.79 -13.21 15.49
C GLU A 72 -27.33 -13.38 15.91
N ALA A 73 -26.55 -14.23 15.23
CA ALA A 73 -25.15 -14.50 15.55
C ALA A 73 -24.23 -13.29 15.28
N ILE A 74 -24.64 -12.38 14.38
CA ILE A 74 -23.87 -11.19 13.99
C ILE A 74 -24.60 -9.88 14.28
N SER A 75 -25.85 -9.93 14.74
CA SER A 75 -26.64 -8.74 15.04
C SER A 75 -25.89 -7.81 16.00
N GLY A 76 -25.76 -6.57 15.61
CA GLY A 76 -25.03 -5.55 16.37
C GLY A 76 -23.50 -5.70 16.36
N LYS A 77 -22.91 -6.63 15.58
CA LYS A 77 -21.46 -6.75 15.45
C LYS A 77 -20.95 -5.98 14.23
N ALA A 78 -19.80 -5.32 14.39
CA ALA A 78 -19.08 -4.65 13.32
C ALA A 78 -17.65 -5.22 13.16
N ILE A 79 -17.12 -5.15 11.95
CA ILE A 79 -15.71 -5.50 11.72
C ILE A 79 -14.85 -4.38 12.30
N VAL A 80 -13.84 -4.74 13.10
CA VAL A 80 -12.91 -3.78 13.67
C VAL A 80 -12.12 -3.07 12.56
N GLY A 81 -12.19 -1.74 12.55
CA GLY A 81 -11.39 -0.92 11.62
C GLY A 81 -9.89 -1.00 11.92
N SER A 82 -9.04 -0.73 10.94
CA SER A 82 -7.58 -0.90 11.04
C SER A 82 -6.97 -0.15 12.22
N GLN A 83 -7.41 1.08 12.47
CA GLN A 83 -6.91 1.92 13.57
C GLN A 83 -7.47 1.52 14.94
N GLN A 84 -8.75 1.14 14.99
CA GLN A 84 -9.32 0.57 16.21
C GLN A 84 -8.60 -0.73 16.58
N ASN A 85 -8.33 -1.59 15.60
CA ASN A 85 -7.57 -2.82 15.76
C ASN A 85 -6.19 -2.54 16.37
N ARG A 86 -5.46 -1.59 15.79
CA ARG A 86 -4.16 -1.16 16.30
C ARG A 86 -4.26 -0.64 17.74
N TYR A 87 -5.22 0.25 18.02
CA TYR A 87 -5.44 0.78 19.35
C TYR A 87 -5.70 -0.31 20.39
N TYR A 88 -6.56 -1.28 20.06
CA TYR A 88 -6.85 -2.39 20.97
C TYR A 88 -5.66 -3.30 21.19
N TRP A 89 -4.80 -3.51 20.20
CA TRP A 89 -3.55 -4.23 20.37
C TRP A 89 -2.55 -3.44 21.23
N GLU A 90 -2.35 -2.14 20.97
CA GLU A 90 -1.50 -1.28 21.78
C GLU A 90 -1.97 -1.27 23.26
N ARG A 91 -3.27 -1.18 23.47
CA ARG A 91 -3.88 -1.24 24.79
C ARG A 91 -3.73 -2.61 25.45
N SER A 92 -3.95 -3.68 24.72
CA SER A 92 -3.78 -5.05 25.23
C SER A 92 -2.35 -5.34 25.68
N ILE A 93 -1.36 -4.80 24.99
CA ILE A 93 0.04 -4.91 25.36
C ILE A 93 0.33 -4.06 26.61
N SER A 94 -0.03 -2.79 26.61
CA SER A 94 0.27 -1.87 27.70
C SER A 94 -0.43 -2.22 29.03
N GLU A 95 -1.62 -2.80 28.99
CA GLU A 95 -2.35 -3.25 30.18
C GLU A 95 -1.73 -4.51 30.82
N ASN A 96 -1.09 -5.39 30.04
CA ASN A 96 -0.54 -6.65 30.54
C ASN A 96 0.98 -6.59 30.78
N ASP A 97 1.70 -5.87 29.93
CA ASP A 97 3.17 -5.81 29.94
C ASP A 97 3.61 -4.36 29.62
N PRO A 98 3.51 -3.42 30.58
CA PRO A 98 3.78 -1.98 30.36
C PRO A 98 5.21 -1.67 29.90
N GLU A 99 6.18 -2.52 30.22
CA GLU A 99 7.56 -2.42 29.77
C GLU A 99 7.77 -2.82 28.32
N VAL A 100 6.81 -3.53 27.72
CA VAL A 100 6.89 -3.92 26.32
C VAL A 100 6.43 -2.76 25.43
N SER A 101 7.26 -2.44 24.45
CA SER A 101 6.94 -1.36 23.50
C SER A 101 5.67 -1.65 22.72
N SER A 102 4.79 -0.64 22.60
CA SER A 102 3.60 -0.71 21.72
C SER A 102 3.91 -0.96 20.24
N LYS A 103 5.19 -0.89 19.83
CA LYS A 103 5.66 -1.26 18.48
C LYS A 103 5.35 -2.73 18.13
N TYR A 104 5.19 -3.59 19.13
CA TYR A 104 4.79 -4.99 18.92
C TYR A 104 3.31 -5.16 18.52
N ALA A 105 2.49 -4.13 18.62
CA ALA A 105 1.06 -4.21 18.29
C ALA A 105 0.81 -4.67 16.85
N LYS A 106 1.59 -4.18 15.88
CA LYS A 106 1.47 -4.60 14.49
C LYS A 106 1.81 -6.08 14.32
N ILE A 107 2.97 -6.53 14.84
CA ILE A 107 3.37 -7.93 14.71
C ILE A 107 2.41 -8.88 15.44
N ALA A 108 1.85 -8.46 16.59
CA ALA A 108 0.84 -9.23 17.31
C ALA A 108 -0.47 -9.34 16.50
N SER A 109 -0.92 -8.25 15.91
CA SER A 109 -2.08 -8.22 15.01
C SER A 109 -1.89 -9.13 13.80
N ASP A 110 -0.76 -9.00 13.09
CA ASP A 110 -0.44 -9.79 11.89
C ASP A 110 -0.33 -11.27 12.23
N THR A 111 0.28 -11.60 13.39
CA THR A 111 0.39 -12.97 13.90
C THR A 111 -0.99 -13.57 14.19
N TYR A 112 -1.85 -12.83 14.87
CA TYR A 112 -3.19 -13.29 15.22
C TYR A 112 -4.05 -13.51 13.96
N THR A 113 -4.01 -12.58 13.02
CA THR A 113 -4.68 -12.69 11.72
C THR A 113 -4.20 -13.93 10.95
N SER A 114 -2.88 -14.18 10.93
CA SER A 114 -2.31 -15.36 10.28
C SER A 114 -2.80 -16.67 10.92
N ILE A 115 -2.85 -16.76 12.24
CA ILE A 115 -3.38 -17.93 12.95
C ILE A 115 -4.84 -18.17 12.58
N GLN A 116 -5.67 -17.12 12.58
CA GLN A 116 -7.08 -17.23 12.21
C GLN A 116 -7.25 -17.64 10.74
N GLN A 117 -6.49 -17.06 9.82
CA GLN A 117 -6.51 -17.43 8.40
C GLN A 117 -6.06 -18.87 8.15
N TRP A 118 -5.16 -19.40 9.01
CA TRP A 118 -4.77 -20.81 9.00
C TRP A 118 -5.79 -21.72 9.69
N ASN A 119 -6.92 -21.15 10.14
CA ASN A 119 -7.98 -21.84 10.86
C ASN A 119 -7.47 -22.58 12.12
N LEU A 120 -6.57 -21.93 12.84
CA LEU A 120 -5.93 -22.42 14.05
C LEU A 120 -6.37 -21.58 15.26
N ALA A 121 -6.27 -22.17 16.45
CA ALA A 121 -6.54 -21.47 17.71
C ALA A 121 -5.24 -21.28 18.51
N VAL A 122 -5.00 -20.06 18.99
CA VAL A 122 -3.82 -19.71 19.79
C VAL A 122 -3.73 -20.57 21.06
N GLU A 123 -4.86 -20.90 21.63
CA GLU A 123 -5.00 -21.71 22.86
C GLU A 123 -4.50 -23.15 22.67
N GLN A 124 -4.51 -23.68 21.45
CA GLN A 124 -4.10 -25.05 21.13
C GLN A 124 -2.58 -25.20 20.93
N ILE A 125 -1.82 -24.10 20.91
CA ILE A 125 -0.36 -24.14 20.75
C ILE A 125 0.25 -24.59 22.07
N GLN A 126 0.87 -25.79 22.08
CA GLN A 126 1.39 -26.42 23.30
C GLN A 126 2.83 -26.01 23.67
N ASP A 127 3.64 -25.67 22.69
CA ASP A 127 5.05 -25.27 22.93
C ASP A 127 5.10 -23.86 23.51
N GLU A 128 5.33 -23.75 24.81
CA GLU A 128 5.36 -22.48 25.53
C GLU A 128 6.74 -21.79 25.46
N THR A 129 6.96 -21.00 24.44
CA THR A 129 8.07 -20.04 24.44
C THR A 129 7.70 -18.79 25.24
N PRO A 130 8.66 -18.05 25.83
CA PRO A 130 8.36 -16.80 26.54
C PRO A 130 7.53 -15.81 25.68
N ALA A 131 7.86 -15.70 24.40
CA ALA A 131 7.13 -14.83 23.45
C ALA A 131 5.68 -15.28 23.24
N LEU A 132 5.43 -16.59 23.14
CA LEU A 132 4.09 -17.14 23.00
C LEU A 132 3.24 -16.92 24.26
N VAL A 133 3.83 -17.03 25.46
CA VAL A 133 3.12 -16.79 26.74
C VAL A 133 2.65 -15.32 26.80
N LEU A 134 3.50 -14.37 26.45
CA LEU A 134 3.13 -12.95 26.32
C LEU A 134 2.02 -12.77 25.30
N PHE A 135 2.20 -13.33 24.11
CA PHE A 135 1.24 -13.21 23.03
C PHE A 135 -0.15 -13.80 23.39
N LYS A 136 -0.19 -14.95 24.06
CA LYS A 136 -1.46 -15.54 24.57
C LYS A 136 -2.20 -14.58 25.52
N ARG A 137 -1.46 -13.88 26.41
CA ARG A 137 -2.05 -12.87 27.31
C ARG A 137 -2.63 -11.70 26.54
N TRP A 138 -1.89 -11.18 25.57
CA TRP A 138 -2.35 -10.08 24.73
C TRP A 138 -3.58 -10.45 23.91
N VAL A 139 -3.59 -11.61 23.28
CA VAL A 139 -4.75 -12.13 22.55
C VAL A 139 -5.99 -12.23 23.45
N LYS A 140 -5.85 -12.74 24.69
CA LYS A 140 -6.94 -12.83 25.65
C LYS A 140 -7.51 -11.45 26.01
N SER A 141 -6.65 -10.46 26.23
CA SER A 141 -7.07 -9.08 26.51
C SER A 141 -7.73 -8.45 25.28
N TYR A 142 -7.13 -8.61 24.09
CA TYR A 142 -7.66 -8.14 22.82
C TYR A 142 -9.05 -8.71 22.53
N LYS A 143 -9.25 -10.02 22.62
CA LYS A 143 -10.57 -10.66 22.43
C LYS A 143 -11.62 -10.09 23.40
N ARG A 144 -11.23 -9.79 24.66
CA ARG A 144 -12.13 -9.19 25.64
C ARG A 144 -12.52 -7.77 25.26
N LEU A 145 -11.56 -6.97 24.75
CA LEU A 145 -11.83 -5.62 24.28
C LEU A 145 -12.76 -5.61 23.07
N LEU A 146 -12.55 -6.49 22.10
CA LEU A 146 -13.46 -6.64 20.96
C LEU A 146 -14.86 -7.02 21.39
N ALA A 147 -14.99 -8.04 22.26
CA ALA A 147 -16.30 -8.50 22.73
C ALA A 147 -17.09 -7.41 23.48
N ARG A 148 -16.42 -6.60 24.30
CA ARG A 148 -17.06 -5.47 25.01
C ARG A 148 -17.60 -4.38 24.08
N ASN A 149 -17.02 -4.25 22.90
CA ASN A 149 -17.39 -3.22 21.92
C ASN A 149 -18.19 -3.80 20.74
N SER A 150 -18.66 -5.04 20.84
CA SER A 150 -19.39 -5.74 19.77
C SER A 150 -18.63 -5.77 18.44
N LEU A 151 -17.31 -5.93 18.51
CA LEU A 151 -16.41 -5.96 17.35
C LEU A 151 -15.92 -7.39 17.08
N ILE A 152 -15.64 -7.67 15.81
CA ILE A 152 -15.04 -8.91 15.34
C ILE A 152 -13.88 -8.62 14.39
N THR A 153 -12.98 -9.59 14.21
CA THR A 153 -11.91 -9.50 13.21
C THR A 153 -12.41 -9.80 11.80
N ILE A 154 -11.64 -9.45 10.79
CA ILE A 154 -11.94 -9.83 9.39
C ILE A 154 -12.02 -11.37 9.25
N PRO A 155 -11.08 -12.19 9.77
CA PRO A 155 -11.25 -13.66 9.70
C PRO A 155 -12.48 -14.19 10.44
N ASP A 156 -12.93 -13.54 11.52
CA ASP A 156 -14.17 -13.91 12.21
C ASP A 156 -15.40 -13.66 11.30
N SER A 157 -15.40 -12.58 10.52
CA SER A 157 -16.46 -12.34 9.52
C SER A 157 -16.47 -13.41 8.42
N TRP A 158 -15.31 -13.93 8.01
CA TRP A 158 -15.24 -15.05 7.07
C TRP A 158 -15.87 -16.32 7.65
N GLN A 159 -15.66 -16.60 8.95
CA GLN A 159 -16.30 -17.74 9.62
C GLN A 159 -17.83 -17.58 9.69
N ALA A 160 -18.32 -16.36 9.91
CA ALA A 160 -19.75 -16.08 9.87
C ALA A 160 -20.35 -16.29 8.46
N ILE A 161 -19.65 -15.83 7.42
CA ILE A 161 -20.06 -16.05 6.02
C ILE A 161 -20.04 -17.55 5.67
N ILE A 162 -19.02 -18.31 6.09
CA ILE A 162 -18.98 -19.78 5.93
C ILE A 162 -20.25 -20.40 6.52
N LYS A 163 -20.58 -20.03 7.76
CA LYS A 163 -21.78 -20.55 8.44
C LYS A 163 -23.06 -20.22 7.67
N ALA A 164 -23.17 -19.01 7.10
CA ALA A 164 -24.33 -18.62 6.30
C ALA A 164 -24.51 -19.50 5.05
N PHE A 165 -23.43 -19.89 4.37
CA PHE A 165 -23.48 -20.86 3.28
C PHE A 165 -23.83 -22.28 3.78
N GLU A 166 -23.20 -22.74 4.87
CA GLU A 166 -23.44 -24.09 5.46
C GLU A 166 -24.88 -24.24 5.97
N THR A 167 -25.53 -23.17 6.41
CA THR A 167 -26.93 -23.17 6.87
C THR A 167 -27.94 -22.83 5.76
N SER A 168 -27.51 -22.73 4.52
CA SER A 168 -28.32 -22.34 3.35
C SER A 168 -29.02 -20.98 3.48
N LEU A 169 -28.46 -20.08 4.30
CA LEU A 169 -28.89 -18.69 4.37
C LEU A 169 -28.48 -17.97 3.09
N PHE A 170 -27.30 -18.29 2.56
CA PHE A 170 -26.85 -17.86 1.25
C PHE A 170 -26.98 -18.97 0.21
N HIS A 171 -27.34 -18.57 -1.01
CA HIS A 171 -27.33 -19.50 -2.14
C HIS A 171 -25.92 -19.81 -2.58
N GLN A 172 -25.62 -21.10 -2.76
CA GLN A 172 -24.34 -21.52 -3.31
C GLN A 172 -24.27 -21.25 -4.81
N GLU A 173 -23.10 -20.88 -5.28
CA GLU A 173 -22.79 -20.80 -6.70
C GLU A 173 -22.56 -22.21 -7.29
N GLN A 174 -22.95 -22.42 -8.53
CA GLN A 174 -22.67 -23.70 -9.21
C GLN A 174 -21.17 -23.93 -9.40
N GLU A 175 -20.45 -22.89 -9.79
CA GLU A 175 -19.00 -22.91 -9.94
C GLU A 175 -18.42 -21.53 -9.63
N ILE A 176 -17.36 -21.50 -8.82
CA ILE A 176 -16.54 -20.29 -8.60
C ILE A 176 -15.20 -20.47 -9.32
N LEU A 177 -14.82 -19.46 -10.08
CA LEU A 177 -13.55 -19.39 -10.77
C LEU A 177 -12.59 -18.50 -10.00
N THR A 178 -11.35 -18.95 -9.85
CA THR A 178 -10.29 -18.16 -9.22
C THR A 178 -9.15 -17.91 -10.21
N TYR A 179 -8.60 -16.69 -10.20
CA TYR A 179 -7.49 -16.32 -11.07
C TYR A 179 -6.48 -15.45 -10.35
N GLY A 180 -5.18 -15.73 -10.54
CA GLY A 180 -4.08 -14.92 -10.03
C GLY A 180 -3.65 -15.19 -8.59
N PHE A 181 -4.25 -16.17 -7.90
CA PHE A 181 -3.85 -16.54 -6.53
C PHE A 181 -2.55 -17.35 -6.53
N GLN A 182 -1.54 -16.87 -5.82
CA GLN A 182 -0.28 -17.60 -5.61
C GLN A 182 -0.36 -18.56 -4.41
N SER A 183 -1.15 -18.20 -3.40
CA SER A 183 -1.39 -19.00 -2.21
C SER A 183 -2.78 -18.67 -1.66
N THR A 184 -3.51 -19.69 -1.23
CA THR A 184 -4.83 -19.52 -0.62
C THR A 184 -4.77 -20.02 0.82
N PRO A 185 -5.00 -19.14 1.82
CA PRO A 185 -5.08 -19.57 3.23
C PRO A 185 -6.16 -20.64 3.45
N PRO A 186 -5.97 -21.56 4.40
CA PRO A 186 -6.94 -22.64 4.67
C PRO A 186 -8.37 -22.14 4.95
N LEU A 187 -8.53 -21.04 5.70
CA LEU A 187 -9.85 -20.47 5.98
C LEU A 187 -10.52 -19.94 4.72
N LEU A 188 -9.76 -19.27 3.82
CA LEU A 188 -10.29 -18.80 2.54
C LEU A 188 -10.68 -19.98 1.64
N LYS A 189 -9.85 -21.03 1.62
CA LYS A 189 -10.17 -22.25 0.87
C LYS A 189 -11.47 -22.89 1.40
N LYS A 190 -11.64 -22.95 2.72
CA LYS A 190 -12.88 -23.44 3.35
C LYS A 190 -14.07 -22.59 2.91
N LEU A 191 -13.92 -21.26 2.93
CA LEU A 191 -14.99 -20.33 2.54
C LEU A 191 -15.40 -20.51 1.07
N LEU A 192 -14.44 -20.57 0.14
CA LEU A 192 -14.76 -20.80 -1.27
C LEU A 192 -15.48 -22.14 -1.50
N ASN A 193 -15.07 -23.19 -0.78
CA ASN A 193 -15.70 -24.51 -0.86
C ASN A 193 -17.10 -24.55 -0.20
N SER A 194 -17.38 -23.68 0.78
CA SER A 194 -18.74 -23.55 1.33
C SER A 194 -19.65 -22.73 0.41
N ALA A 195 -19.09 -21.81 -0.35
CA ALA A 195 -19.83 -20.95 -1.27
C ALA A 195 -20.14 -21.62 -2.63
N SER A 196 -19.47 -22.73 -2.97
CA SER A 196 -19.69 -23.45 -4.23
C SER A 196 -19.25 -24.90 -4.13
N ASP A 197 -19.99 -25.79 -4.81
CA ASP A 197 -19.63 -27.21 -4.94
C ASP A 197 -18.34 -27.40 -5.75
N LYS A 198 -18.03 -26.47 -6.65
CA LYS A 198 -16.89 -26.53 -7.56
C LYS A 198 -16.12 -25.23 -7.60
N VAL A 199 -14.85 -25.30 -7.18
CA VAL A 199 -13.91 -24.18 -7.30
C VAL A 199 -12.83 -24.56 -8.32
N ARG A 200 -12.73 -23.80 -9.42
CA ARG A 200 -11.76 -24.03 -10.49
C ARG A 200 -10.78 -22.88 -10.62
N ILE A 201 -9.52 -23.20 -10.77
CA ILE A 201 -8.47 -22.22 -11.04
C ILE A 201 -8.39 -22.01 -12.56
N ILE A 202 -8.44 -20.74 -12.98
CA ILE A 202 -8.12 -20.38 -14.37
C ILE A 202 -6.60 -20.23 -14.46
N GLU A 203 -5.99 -20.94 -15.38
CA GLU A 203 -4.56 -20.85 -15.66
C GLU A 203 -4.35 -20.26 -17.05
N ALA A 204 -3.27 -19.49 -17.20
CA ALA A 204 -2.85 -19.01 -18.51
C ALA A 204 -2.42 -20.19 -19.40
N THR A 205 -2.67 -20.08 -20.69
CA THR A 205 -2.23 -21.11 -21.64
C THR A 205 -0.70 -21.16 -21.67
N PRO A 206 -0.08 -22.34 -21.51
CA PRO A 206 1.36 -22.47 -21.58
C PRO A 206 1.92 -21.92 -22.89
N LYS A 207 2.97 -21.10 -22.81
CA LYS A 207 3.73 -20.58 -23.94
C LYS A 207 5.15 -21.14 -23.90
N GLU A 208 5.75 -21.32 -25.07
CA GLU A 208 7.16 -21.72 -25.21
C GLU A 208 8.12 -20.51 -25.17
N THR A 209 7.76 -19.45 -24.45
CA THR A 209 8.61 -18.27 -24.31
C THR A 209 9.83 -18.61 -23.47
N LEU A 210 11.02 -18.58 -24.06
CA LEU A 210 12.28 -18.70 -23.35
C LEU A 210 12.68 -17.31 -22.84
N GLY A 211 12.78 -17.17 -21.52
CA GLY A 211 13.32 -15.96 -20.92
C GLY A 211 14.84 -15.88 -21.09
N SER A 212 15.38 -14.67 -21.16
CA SER A 212 16.82 -14.41 -21.17
C SER A 212 17.26 -13.75 -19.86
N VAL A 213 18.48 -14.03 -19.42
CA VAL A 213 19.03 -13.49 -18.16
C VAL A 213 20.11 -12.47 -18.45
N VAL A 214 19.98 -11.29 -17.81
CA VAL A 214 20.93 -10.19 -17.89
C VAL A 214 21.64 -10.05 -16.55
N SER A 215 22.96 -9.93 -16.57
CA SER A 215 23.77 -9.59 -15.39
C SER A 215 24.11 -8.11 -15.41
N ALA A 216 23.90 -7.42 -14.30
CA ALA A 216 24.31 -6.04 -14.09
C ALA A 216 25.39 -5.95 -12.99
N GLU A 217 26.16 -4.87 -12.94
CA GLU A 217 27.18 -4.70 -11.91
C GLU A 217 26.55 -4.50 -10.51
N ASP A 218 25.59 -3.61 -10.42
CA ASP A 218 24.89 -3.23 -9.20
C ASP A 218 23.38 -3.00 -9.44
N PRO A 219 22.56 -2.81 -8.38
CA PRO A 219 21.12 -2.61 -8.54
C PRO A 219 20.73 -1.33 -9.29
N ASP A 220 21.58 -0.29 -9.30
CA ASP A 220 21.31 0.96 -10.02
C ASP A 220 21.55 0.79 -11.52
N HIS A 221 22.62 0.10 -11.88
CA HIS A 221 22.90 -0.27 -13.26
C HIS A 221 21.83 -1.20 -13.80
N GLU A 222 21.38 -2.19 -13.00
CA GLU A 222 20.28 -3.09 -13.35
C GLU A 222 19.00 -2.33 -13.73
N LEU A 223 18.59 -1.37 -12.87
CA LEU A 223 17.38 -0.57 -13.11
C LEU A 223 17.54 0.39 -14.30
N ARG A 224 18.73 0.96 -14.52
CA ARG A 224 18.99 1.80 -15.70
C ARG A 224 18.92 0.99 -16.99
N SER A 225 19.49 -0.20 -17.01
CA SER A 225 19.43 -1.10 -18.17
C SER A 225 17.98 -1.48 -18.50
N ALA A 226 17.16 -1.81 -17.49
CA ALA A 226 15.74 -2.08 -17.69
C ALA A 226 14.97 -0.85 -18.21
N ALA A 227 15.27 0.34 -17.68
CA ALA A 227 14.62 1.59 -18.09
C ALA A 227 15.01 2.01 -19.52
N ASN A 228 16.28 1.92 -19.88
CA ASN A 228 16.78 2.22 -21.24
C ASN A 228 16.18 1.24 -22.26
N TRP A 229 16.17 -0.06 -21.93
CA TRP A 229 15.51 -1.07 -22.76
C TRP A 229 14.03 -0.73 -23.00
N ALA A 230 13.28 -0.38 -21.97
CA ALA A 230 11.88 -0.03 -22.11
C ALA A 230 11.69 1.23 -22.96
N ALA A 231 12.53 2.25 -22.78
CA ALA A 231 12.50 3.48 -23.58
C ALA A 231 12.78 3.20 -25.05
N GLN A 232 13.78 2.35 -25.39
CA GLN A 232 14.09 1.95 -26.75
C GLN A 232 12.93 1.19 -27.39
N LYS A 233 12.28 0.27 -26.65
CA LYS A 233 11.10 -0.46 -27.12
C LYS A 233 9.95 0.48 -27.44
N LEU A 234 9.63 1.42 -26.54
CA LEU A 234 8.58 2.42 -26.76
C LEU A 234 8.88 3.35 -27.93
N LYS A 235 10.15 3.73 -28.12
CA LYS A 235 10.58 4.52 -29.29
C LYS A 235 10.31 3.77 -30.59
N SER A 236 10.54 2.45 -30.60
CA SER A 236 10.34 1.59 -31.76
C SER A 236 8.87 1.29 -32.02
N ASN A 237 8.07 1.11 -30.97
CA ASN A 237 6.63 0.82 -31.06
C ASN A 237 5.89 1.38 -29.83
N PRO A 238 5.28 2.57 -29.92
CA PRO A 238 4.58 3.22 -28.80
C PRO A 238 3.30 2.50 -28.33
N ASP A 239 2.74 1.61 -29.12
CA ASP A 239 1.53 0.86 -28.81
C ASP A 239 1.79 -0.48 -28.09
N GLN A 240 3.05 -0.81 -27.78
CA GLN A 240 3.39 -2.02 -27.02
C GLN A 240 3.02 -1.92 -25.55
N ARG A 241 2.64 -3.07 -24.95
CA ARG A 241 2.54 -3.24 -23.49
C ARG A 241 3.87 -3.71 -22.94
N ILE A 242 4.56 -2.81 -22.25
CA ILE A 242 5.86 -3.06 -21.63
C ILE A 242 5.71 -3.05 -20.12
N GLY A 243 6.27 -4.08 -19.47
CA GLY A 243 6.33 -4.17 -18.01
C GLY A 243 7.76 -4.14 -17.50
N ILE A 244 8.02 -3.36 -16.45
CA ILE A 244 9.21 -3.49 -15.60
C ILE A 244 8.74 -3.92 -14.21
N VAL A 245 9.24 -5.06 -13.76
CA VAL A 245 8.92 -5.62 -12.44
C VAL A 245 10.08 -5.42 -11.49
N VAL A 246 9.81 -4.79 -10.35
CA VAL A 246 10.80 -4.53 -9.30
C VAL A 246 10.29 -5.17 -8.00
N PRO A 247 11.02 -6.12 -7.38
CA PRO A 247 10.54 -6.87 -6.22
C PRO A 247 10.09 -6.01 -5.04
N ASP A 248 10.85 -4.98 -4.72
CA ASP A 248 10.56 -4.06 -3.60
C ASP A 248 10.22 -2.65 -4.09
N LEU A 249 9.30 -2.59 -5.06
CA LEU A 249 8.92 -1.34 -5.71
C LEU A 249 8.43 -0.28 -4.73
N SER A 250 7.66 -0.65 -3.72
CA SER A 250 7.09 0.31 -2.75
C SER A 250 8.16 1.09 -1.98
N ASN A 251 9.26 0.44 -1.60
CA ASN A 251 10.36 1.09 -0.87
C ASN A 251 11.33 1.84 -1.80
N SER A 252 11.40 1.45 -3.08
CA SER A 252 12.30 2.05 -4.07
C SER A 252 11.60 2.97 -5.09
N LEU A 253 10.30 3.23 -4.90
CA LEU A 253 9.42 3.89 -5.86
C LEU A 253 9.99 5.20 -6.43
N SER A 254 10.39 6.12 -5.57
CA SER A 254 10.90 7.44 -5.99
C SER A 254 12.17 7.31 -6.84
N LYS A 255 13.04 6.35 -6.50
CA LYS A 255 14.27 6.06 -7.24
C LYS A 255 13.96 5.45 -8.61
N VAL A 256 13.11 4.44 -8.64
CA VAL A 256 12.71 3.75 -9.88
C VAL A 256 12.01 4.71 -10.82
N ALA A 257 11.05 5.50 -10.33
CA ALA A 257 10.32 6.48 -11.13
C ALA A 257 11.27 7.53 -11.75
N ARG A 258 12.24 8.03 -10.97
CA ARG A 258 13.24 8.98 -11.46
C ARG A 258 14.14 8.38 -12.56
N ILE A 259 14.61 7.13 -12.36
CA ILE A 259 15.47 6.46 -13.36
C ILE A 259 14.70 6.23 -14.66
N VAL A 260 13.44 5.80 -14.57
CA VAL A 260 12.59 5.59 -15.75
C VAL A 260 12.30 6.91 -16.48
N ASP A 261 11.97 7.98 -15.76
CA ASP A 261 11.75 9.31 -16.34
C ASP A 261 13.02 9.85 -17.05
N GLU A 262 14.18 9.67 -16.43
CA GLU A 262 15.48 10.03 -17.02
C GLU A 262 15.75 9.24 -18.33
N ALA A 263 15.51 7.93 -18.33
CA ALA A 263 15.68 7.09 -19.52
C ALA A 263 14.73 7.50 -20.65
N LEU A 264 13.43 7.73 -20.35
CA LEU A 264 12.46 8.19 -21.34
C LEU A 264 12.87 9.52 -21.97
N ARG A 265 13.32 10.49 -21.17
CA ARG A 265 13.82 11.79 -21.67
C ARG A 265 15.07 11.64 -22.51
N THR A 266 16.02 10.78 -22.11
CA THR A 266 17.27 10.54 -22.86
C THR A 266 17.00 9.97 -24.25
N HIS A 267 15.95 9.18 -24.39
CA HIS A 267 15.53 8.57 -25.65
C HIS A 267 14.49 9.40 -26.44
N ASP A 268 14.13 10.62 -25.98
CA ASP A 268 13.08 11.48 -26.55
C ASP A 268 11.72 10.76 -26.67
N VAL A 269 11.36 10.00 -25.63
CA VAL A 269 10.08 9.26 -25.57
C VAL A 269 9.13 10.00 -24.64
N GLU A 270 8.09 10.59 -25.20
CA GLU A 270 6.94 11.09 -24.44
C GLU A 270 5.97 9.95 -24.21
N SER A 271 6.00 9.33 -23.05
CA SER A 271 5.11 8.23 -22.70
C SER A 271 4.58 8.36 -21.28
N LEU A 272 3.33 7.93 -21.10
CA LEU A 272 2.77 7.78 -19.77
C LEU A 272 3.30 6.50 -19.12
N VAL A 273 3.56 6.59 -17.83
CA VAL A 273 3.98 5.46 -17.00
C VAL A 273 2.91 5.20 -15.94
N ASN A 274 2.46 3.96 -15.86
CA ASN A 274 1.55 3.53 -14.82
C ASN A 274 2.34 2.78 -13.74
N ILE A 275 2.23 3.21 -12.49
CA ILE A 275 2.96 2.64 -11.37
C ILE A 275 1.98 1.91 -10.46
N SER A 276 2.22 0.62 -10.20
CA SER A 276 1.34 -0.20 -9.36
C SER A 276 1.50 0.09 -7.88
N ALA A 277 2.72 0.41 -7.45
CA ALA A 277 2.98 0.73 -6.07
C ALA A 277 2.37 2.09 -5.72
N GLY A 278 1.65 2.13 -4.62
CA GLY A 278 1.20 3.39 -4.05
C GLY A 278 2.26 4.01 -3.14
N THR A 279 2.11 5.29 -2.91
CA THR A 279 2.93 6.04 -1.94
C THR A 279 2.14 6.21 -0.64
N PRO A 280 2.75 6.02 0.54
CA PRO A 280 2.09 6.41 1.79
C PRO A 280 1.56 7.85 1.68
N LEU A 281 0.30 8.06 2.06
CA LEU A 281 -0.34 9.37 1.90
C LEU A 281 0.44 10.48 2.61
N SER A 282 1.06 10.16 3.75
CA SER A 282 1.97 11.04 4.49
C SER A 282 3.19 11.53 3.71
N GLN A 283 3.61 10.80 2.67
CA GLN A 283 4.77 11.14 1.84
C GLN A 283 4.40 11.95 0.58
N THR A 284 3.12 12.12 0.32
CA THR A 284 2.67 12.97 -0.79
C THR A 284 2.88 14.44 -0.43
N SER A 285 3.25 15.28 -1.40
CA SER A 285 3.65 16.67 -1.13
C SER A 285 2.59 17.49 -0.40
N LEU A 286 1.33 17.35 -0.81
CA LEU A 286 0.21 18.07 -0.23
C LEU A 286 -0.05 17.66 1.22
N VAL A 287 -0.08 16.36 1.51
CA VAL A 287 -0.39 15.83 2.84
C VAL A 287 0.82 15.96 3.78
N ASN A 288 2.04 15.80 3.27
CA ASN A 288 3.26 16.07 4.03
C ASN A 288 3.28 17.53 4.52
N SER A 289 2.91 18.49 3.66
CA SER A 289 2.77 19.89 4.05
C SER A 289 1.70 20.10 5.13
N ALA A 290 0.54 19.43 5.02
CA ALA A 290 -0.52 19.51 6.04
C ALA A 290 -0.03 18.98 7.40
N LEU A 291 0.60 17.82 7.41
CA LEU A 291 1.16 17.23 8.64
C LEU A 291 2.26 18.13 9.22
N GLY A 292 3.14 18.67 8.40
CA GLY A 292 4.19 19.59 8.79
C GLY A 292 3.64 20.85 9.47
N LEU A 293 2.56 21.43 8.94
CA LEU A 293 1.87 22.59 9.54
C LEU A 293 1.27 22.25 10.90
N ILE A 294 0.58 21.10 11.02
CA ILE A 294 0.00 20.67 12.30
C ILE A 294 1.12 20.45 13.34
N GLU A 295 2.21 19.83 12.96
CA GLU A 295 3.34 19.53 13.84
C GLU A 295 4.07 20.75 14.38
N CYS A 296 4.00 21.88 13.68
CA CYS A 296 4.55 23.15 14.18
C CYS A 296 4.00 23.56 15.54
N LEU A 297 2.82 23.01 15.93
CA LEU A 297 2.17 23.33 17.20
C LEU A 297 2.93 22.85 18.44
N SER A 298 3.84 21.88 18.36
CA SER A 298 4.33 21.22 19.58
C SER A 298 5.81 20.89 19.68
N VAL A 299 6.55 20.88 18.59
CA VAL A 299 7.91 20.30 18.61
C VAL A 299 8.91 21.26 17.98
N LYS A 300 10.13 21.30 18.56
CA LYS A 300 11.28 21.85 17.83
C LYS A 300 11.56 20.98 16.60
N LYS A 301 11.78 21.62 15.47
CA LYS A 301 12.03 20.94 14.20
C LYS A 301 13.43 21.27 13.69
N PRO A 302 14.06 20.32 12.98
CA PRO A 302 15.26 20.60 12.22
C PRO A 302 15.07 21.77 11.24
N LEU A 303 16.13 22.53 11.01
CA LEU A 303 16.09 23.65 10.05
C LEU A 303 15.60 23.20 8.66
N SER A 304 15.98 22.02 8.20
CA SER A 304 15.53 21.47 6.92
C SER A 304 14.01 21.37 6.81
N GLU A 305 13.32 20.92 7.87
CA GLU A 305 11.84 20.83 7.87
C GLU A 305 11.18 22.22 7.87
N TRP A 306 11.78 23.21 8.54
CA TRP A 306 11.32 24.60 8.48
C TRP A 306 11.49 25.18 7.07
N LEU A 307 12.58 24.86 6.38
CA LEU A 307 12.81 25.27 5.01
C LEU A 307 11.83 24.60 4.05
N ASP A 308 11.59 23.30 4.19
CA ASP A 308 10.60 22.58 3.40
C ASP A 308 9.21 23.24 3.54
N LEU A 309 8.84 23.64 4.74
CA LEU A 309 7.58 24.34 5.00
C LEU A 309 7.55 25.73 4.38
N MET A 310 8.65 26.49 4.50
CA MET A 310 8.76 27.85 3.95
C MET A 310 8.74 27.87 2.42
N TYR A 311 9.34 26.87 1.77
CA TYR A 311 9.34 26.73 0.32
C TYR A 311 8.15 25.96 -0.23
N SER A 312 7.31 25.37 0.63
CA SER A 312 6.13 24.62 0.20
C SER A 312 5.14 25.52 -0.54
N PRO A 313 4.58 25.06 -1.68
CA PRO A 313 3.53 25.79 -2.39
C PRO A 313 2.14 25.65 -1.74
N HIS A 314 2.03 24.97 -0.59
CA HIS A 314 0.76 24.53 0.00
C HIS A 314 0.39 25.26 1.30
N ASN A 315 0.87 26.49 1.51
CA ASN A 315 0.54 27.30 2.69
C ASN A 315 0.58 28.79 2.37
N LEU A 316 0.34 29.64 3.37
CA LEU A 316 0.37 31.11 3.23
C LEU A 316 1.69 31.67 2.70
N LEU A 317 2.81 31.00 2.98
CA LEU A 317 4.13 31.46 2.51
C LEU A 317 4.35 31.19 1.01
N SER A 318 3.45 30.50 0.35
CA SER A 318 3.62 30.13 -1.09
C SER A 318 3.79 31.33 -2.01
N GLU A 319 3.13 32.44 -1.73
CA GLU A 319 3.17 33.66 -2.55
C GLU A 319 4.30 34.63 -2.17
N VAL A 320 5.02 34.35 -1.10
CA VAL A 320 6.17 35.16 -0.69
C VAL A 320 7.27 35.07 -1.76
N PRO A 321 7.83 36.21 -2.23
CA PRO A 321 8.88 36.21 -3.22
C PRO A 321 10.08 35.36 -2.81
N LEU A 322 10.70 34.69 -3.77
CA LEU A 322 11.83 33.78 -3.52
C LEU A 322 12.98 34.52 -2.80
N GLN A 323 13.26 35.77 -3.17
CA GLN A 323 14.32 36.55 -2.54
C GLN A 323 14.08 36.78 -1.04
N SER A 324 12.81 37.03 -0.63
CA SER A 324 12.44 37.20 0.77
C SER A 324 12.59 35.88 1.55
N LYS A 325 12.25 34.75 0.94
CA LYS A 325 12.50 33.41 1.51
C LYS A 325 13.98 33.11 1.70
N VAL A 326 14.81 33.43 0.68
CA VAL A 326 16.26 33.25 0.75
C VAL A 326 16.87 34.11 1.87
N ASN A 327 16.44 35.36 2.01
CA ASN A 327 16.91 36.22 3.09
C ASN A 327 16.52 35.68 4.48
N ALA A 328 15.30 35.19 4.62
CA ALA A 328 14.83 34.53 5.85
C ALA A 328 15.64 33.25 6.17
N GLU A 329 15.94 32.44 5.15
CA GLU A 329 16.81 31.25 5.29
C GLU A 329 18.21 31.65 5.77
N LEU A 330 18.81 32.68 5.17
CA LEU A 330 20.12 33.16 5.59
C LEU A 330 20.12 33.60 7.05
N GLY A 331 19.05 34.27 7.51
CA GLY A 331 18.87 34.63 8.92
C GLY A 331 18.82 33.41 9.83
N LEU A 332 18.03 32.40 9.47
CA LEU A 332 17.94 31.15 10.22
C LEU A 332 19.30 30.44 10.29
N ARG A 333 20.04 30.35 9.18
CA ARG A 333 21.37 29.73 9.14
C ARG A 333 22.42 30.48 9.99
N LYS A 334 22.33 31.79 10.10
CA LYS A 334 23.21 32.62 10.97
C LYS A 334 23.09 32.26 12.45
N THR A 335 21.94 31.75 12.89
CA THR A 335 21.73 31.29 14.28
C THR A 335 22.64 30.13 14.67
N ARG A 336 23.15 29.36 13.70
CA ARG A 336 23.95 28.13 13.87
C ARG A 336 23.25 27.05 14.72
N ARG A 337 21.91 27.07 14.77
CA ARG A 337 21.09 26.07 15.47
C ARG A 337 20.58 25.04 14.49
N PHE A 338 20.60 23.78 14.89
CA PHE A 338 20.05 22.68 14.07
C PHE A 338 18.53 22.57 14.17
N GLU A 339 17.96 23.01 15.29
CA GLU A 339 16.53 22.91 15.57
C GLU A 339 15.99 24.26 16.05
N HIS A 340 14.77 24.57 15.63
CA HIS A 340 14.02 25.75 16.04
C HIS A 340 12.61 25.35 16.49
N SER A 341 12.09 26.02 17.53
CA SER A 341 10.65 26.03 17.79
C SER A 341 9.96 26.97 16.80
N PHE A 342 8.64 26.88 16.68
CA PHE A 342 7.88 27.80 15.84
C PHE A 342 8.09 29.26 16.24
N SER A 343 8.10 29.55 17.56
CA SER A 343 8.35 30.90 18.07
C SER A 343 9.75 31.41 17.70
N GLU A 344 10.79 30.56 17.83
CA GLU A 344 12.17 30.90 17.44
C GLU A 344 12.27 31.14 15.92
N PHE A 345 11.61 30.31 15.11
CA PHE A 345 11.53 30.47 13.67
C PHE A 345 10.93 31.84 13.28
N CYS A 346 9.76 32.17 13.83
CA CYS A 346 9.11 33.44 13.58
C CYS A 346 9.98 34.64 14.04
N HIS A 347 10.54 34.54 15.25
CA HIS A 347 11.36 35.63 15.82
C HIS A 347 12.60 35.95 14.99
N VAL A 348 13.30 34.92 14.53
CA VAL A 348 14.51 35.11 13.70
C VAL A 348 14.16 35.80 12.38
N ILE A 349 13.08 35.39 11.72
CA ILE A 349 12.66 35.99 10.45
C ILE A 349 12.19 37.44 10.65
N MET A 350 11.45 37.71 11.73
CA MET A 350 10.99 39.06 12.05
C MET A 350 12.17 40.03 12.36
N ASN A 351 13.18 39.57 13.07
CA ASN A 351 14.36 40.38 13.38
C ASN A 351 15.23 40.69 12.14
N GLU A 352 15.40 39.74 11.23
CA GLU A 352 16.10 39.99 9.94
C GLU A 352 15.35 41.03 9.09
N HIS A 353 14.04 41.16 9.28
CA HIS A 353 13.22 42.17 8.63
C HIS A 353 13.49 43.58 9.17
N GLU A 354 13.71 43.78 10.48
CA GLU A 354 14.09 45.10 11.03
C GLU A 354 15.31 45.67 10.36
N THR A 355 16.14 44.85 9.73
CA THR A 355 17.26 45.22 8.87
C THR A 355 16.87 45.53 7.41
N GLY A 356 15.55 45.47 7.06
CA GLY A 356 15.04 45.82 5.72
C GLY A 356 15.10 44.70 4.67
N SER A 357 15.43 43.45 5.05
CA SER A 357 15.79 42.39 4.11
C SER A 357 14.65 41.54 3.56
N ALA A 358 13.43 41.53 4.18
CA ALA A 358 12.34 40.62 3.75
C ALA A 358 10.92 41.11 4.13
N PRO A 359 10.44 42.25 3.56
CA PRO A 359 9.15 42.85 3.97
C PRO A 359 7.93 41.94 3.67
N ASP A 360 7.93 41.20 2.56
CA ASP A 360 6.77 40.48 2.05
C ASP A 360 6.41 39.19 2.85
N ILE A 361 7.30 38.74 3.75
CA ILE A 361 7.07 37.51 4.53
C ILE A 361 6.35 37.78 5.87
N LEU A 362 6.31 39.05 6.31
CA LEU A 362 5.82 39.40 7.65
C LEU A 362 4.35 39.16 7.87
N GLU A 363 3.52 39.61 6.94
CA GLU A 363 2.06 39.45 7.06
C GLU A 363 1.67 37.97 7.05
N PRO A 364 2.10 37.12 6.08
CA PRO A 364 1.85 35.69 6.13
C PRO A 364 2.43 35.00 7.37
N LEU A 365 3.57 35.45 7.88
CA LEU A 365 4.18 34.89 9.08
C LEU A 365 3.41 35.29 10.35
N ALA A 366 2.85 36.50 10.41
CA ALA A 366 1.99 36.93 11.51
C ALA A 366 0.69 36.12 11.55
N GLU A 367 0.06 35.88 10.39
CA GLU A 367 -1.13 35.03 10.28
C GLU A 367 -0.85 33.60 10.74
N LEU A 368 0.28 33.03 10.33
CA LEU A 368 0.76 31.71 10.79
C LEU A 368 0.91 31.69 12.32
N ARG A 369 1.54 32.73 12.90
CA ARG A 369 1.76 32.85 14.35
C ARG A 369 0.44 32.97 15.11
N ASP A 370 -0.49 33.77 14.61
CA ASP A 370 -1.77 33.99 15.26
C ASP A 370 -2.63 32.73 15.21
N GLY A 371 -2.64 32.00 14.08
CA GLY A 371 -3.26 30.69 13.96
C GLY A 371 -2.68 29.67 14.96
N HIS A 372 -1.35 29.68 15.12
CA HIS A 372 -0.66 28.82 16.07
C HIS A 372 -1.02 29.16 17.53
N THR A 373 -1.10 30.44 17.87
CA THR A 373 -1.40 30.92 19.25
C THR A 373 -2.83 30.61 19.65
N ASN A 374 -3.77 30.72 18.71
CA ASN A 374 -5.20 30.53 18.94
C ASN A 374 -5.65 29.07 18.87
N PHE A 375 -4.75 28.12 18.59
CA PHE A 375 -5.10 26.72 18.48
C PHE A 375 -5.44 26.09 19.83
N ASN A 376 -6.65 25.53 19.97
CA ASN A 376 -7.07 24.84 21.19
C ASN A 376 -6.35 23.48 21.32
N ARG A 377 -5.68 23.28 22.47
CA ARG A 377 -4.91 22.08 22.84
C ARG A 377 -5.53 21.23 23.93
N GLU A 378 -6.74 21.55 24.37
CA GLU A 378 -7.45 20.77 25.37
C GLU A 378 -7.75 19.35 24.87
N GLN A 379 -8.11 18.45 25.78
CA GLN A 379 -8.55 17.12 25.41
C GLN A 379 -9.85 17.19 24.61
N GLN A 380 -9.93 16.45 23.53
CA GLN A 380 -11.05 16.43 22.59
C GLN A 380 -11.26 15.02 22.07
N SER A 381 -12.45 14.75 21.53
CA SER A 381 -12.73 13.56 20.77
C SER A 381 -12.00 13.58 19.42
N PHE A 382 -11.90 12.45 18.74
CA PHE A 382 -11.23 12.36 17.44
C PHE A 382 -11.93 13.22 16.38
N SER A 383 -13.26 13.26 16.35
CA SER A 383 -14.01 14.10 15.42
C SER A 383 -13.80 15.59 15.68
N GLN A 384 -13.70 16.01 16.94
CA GLN A 384 -13.36 17.37 17.30
C GLN A 384 -11.93 17.73 16.86
N TRP A 385 -10.97 16.81 17.03
CA TRP A 385 -9.60 16.98 16.53
C TRP A 385 -9.56 17.08 15.00
N ALA A 386 -10.31 16.25 14.28
CA ALA A 386 -10.40 16.32 12.81
C ALA A 386 -10.88 17.70 12.35
N LYS A 387 -11.91 18.24 13.01
CA LYS A 387 -12.43 19.58 12.75
C LYS A 387 -11.41 20.66 13.11
N SER A 388 -10.76 20.55 14.28
CA SER A 388 -9.73 21.50 14.73
C SER A 388 -8.55 21.54 13.76
N PHE A 389 -8.04 20.39 13.30
CA PHE A 389 -6.97 20.32 12.31
C PHE A 389 -7.40 20.89 10.95
N SER A 390 -8.61 20.59 10.48
CA SER A 390 -9.13 21.16 9.23
C SER A 390 -9.24 22.68 9.28
N THR A 391 -9.79 23.21 10.37
CA THR A 391 -9.91 24.66 10.58
C THR A 391 -8.53 25.31 10.63
N TYR A 392 -7.61 24.74 11.40
CA TYR A 392 -6.24 25.22 11.50
C TYR A 392 -5.52 25.25 10.15
N LEU A 393 -5.58 24.18 9.39
CA LEU A 393 -4.99 24.12 8.05
C LEU A 393 -5.59 25.19 7.11
N THR A 394 -6.90 25.41 7.18
CA THR A 394 -7.57 26.46 6.38
C THR A 394 -7.07 27.85 6.77
N THR A 395 -6.94 28.14 8.08
CA THR A 395 -6.40 29.40 8.58
C THR A 395 -4.95 29.63 8.11
N LEU A 396 -4.16 28.55 7.99
CA LEU A 396 -2.78 28.60 7.48
C LEU A 396 -2.67 28.57 5.94
N GLY A 397 -3.80 28.73 5.23
CA GLY A 397 -3.86 28.81 3.78
C GLY A 397 -3.60 27.49 3.04
N TRP A 398 -3.67 26.34 3.75
CA TRP A 398 -3.58 25.05 3.07
C TRP A 398 -4.87 24.75 2.28
N PRO A 399 -4.82 24.26 1.07
CA PRO A 399 -3.70 23.64 0.32
C PRO A 399 -2.89 24.62 -0.56
N GLY A 400 -2.91 25.88 -0.30
CA GLY A 400 -2.31 26.95 -1.09
C GLY A 400 -3.34 27.67 -1.96
N LYS A 401 -2.98 28.86 -2.49
CA LYS A 401 -3.89 29.69 -3.30
C LYS A 401 -3.91 29.29 -4.77
N ARG A 402 -2.87 28.61 -5.26
CA ARG A 402 -2.80 28.17 -6.65
C ARG A 402 -3.80 27.06 -6.97
N THR A 403 -4.21 26.94 -8.22
CA THR A 403 -5.01 25.82 -8.69
C THR A 403 -4.24 24.51 -8.51
N LEU A 404 -4.88 23.53 -7.84
CA LEU A 404 -4.33 22.19 -7.69
C LEU A 404 -4.37 21.46 -9.02
N ASN A 405 -3.30 20.72 -9.32
CA ASN A 405 -3.32 19.79 -10.43
C ASN A 405 -4.17 18.55 -10.09
N SER A 406 -4.41 17.67 -11.06
CA SER A 406 -5.25 16.49 -10.89
C SER A 406 -4.73 15.55 -9.79
N LEU A 407 -3.42 15.40 -9.64
CA LEU A 407 -2.79 14.57 -8.63
C LEU A 407 -2.99 15.14 -7.22
N GLU A 408 -2.73 16.42 -7.05
CA GLU A 408 -2.92 17.15 -5.79
C GLU A 408 -4.40 17.17 -5.35
N TYR A 409 -5.31 17.32 -6.32
CA TYR A 409 -6.73 17.21 -6.03
C TYR A 409 -7.11 15.84 -5.47
N GLN A 410 -6.60 14.76 -6.08
CA GLN A 410 -6.79 13.40 -5.56
C GLN A 410 -6.18 13.23 -4.15
N GLN A 411 -4.99 13.78 -3.88
CA GLN A 411 -4.37 13.76 -2.55
C GLN A 411 -5.24 14.48 -1.52
N LYS A 412 -5.82 15.63 -1.87
CA LYS A 412 -6.75 16.37 -1.01
C LYS A 412 -8.00 15.56 -0.68
N GLU A 413 -8.59 14.90 -1.66
CA GLU A 413 -9.75 14.04 -1.44
C GLU A 413 -9.43 12.85 -0.53
N HIS A 414 -8.23 12.25 -0.67
CA HIS A 414 -7.76 11.20 0.22
C HIS A 414 -7.51 11.71 1.65
N TRP A 415 -7.00 12.94 1.80
CA TRP A 415 -6.85 13.58 3.11
C TRP A 415 -8.20 13.76 3.81
N HIS A 416 -9.22 14.22 3.12
CA HIS A 416 -10.56 14.37 3.70
C HIS A 416 -11.15 13.02 4.15
N ARG A 417 -10.99 11.96 3.34
CA ARG A 417 -11.39 10.61 3.75
C ARG A 417 -10.63 10.10 4.97
N LEU A 418 -9.34 10.35 5.01
CA LEU A 418 -8.50 10.00 6.17
C LEU A 418 -8.97 10.71 7.45
N LEU A 419 -9.39 11.97 7.38
CA LEU A 419 -9.97 12.68 8.53
C LEU A 419 -11.34 12.11 8.93
N GLN A 420 -12.13 11.58 8.00
CA GLN A 420 -13.37 10.85 8.33
C GLN A 420 -13.05 9.54 9.06
N GLU A 421 -12.12 8.72 8.54
CA GLU A 421 -11.65 7.51 9.21
C GLU A 421 -11.07 7.80 10.60
N PHE A 422 -10.36 8.91 10.74
CA PHE A 422 -9.87 9.38 12.05
C PHE A 422 -11.02 9.71 13.01
N SER A 423 -12.10 10.33 12.50
CA SER A 423 -13.29 10.66 13.30
C SER A 423 -14.05 9.43 13.78
N GLU A 424 -14.01 8.32 13.02
CA GLU A 424 -14.65 7.06 13.42
C GLU A 424 -14.04 6.44 14.68
N LEU A 425 -12.84 6.88 15.09
CA LEU A 425 -12.23 6.48 16.35
C LEU A 425 -12.98 7.03 17.57
N ASP A 426 -13.95 7.94 17.41
CA ASP A 426 -14.87 8.34 18.49
C ASP A 426 -15.63 7.16 19.08
N ASN A 427 -15.80 6.07 18.32
CA ASN A 427 -16.35 4.82 18.80
C ASN A 427 -15.53 4.17 19.94
N LEU A 428 -14.29 4.64 20.19
CA LEU A 428 -13.50 4.24 21.36
C LEU A 428 -14.01 4.87 22.66
N GLY A 429 -14.85 5.94 22.59
CA GLY A 429 -15.42 6.63 23.73
C GLY A 429 -14.39 7.32 24.62
N ILE A 430 -13.28 7.80 24.05
CA ILE A 430 -12.18 8.47 24.77
C ILE A 430 -11.92 9.86 24.21
N GLU A 431 -11.52 10.76 25.10
CA GLU A 431 -10.93 12.04 24.73
C GLU A 431 -9.40 11.94 24.83
N ILE A 432 -8.71 12.57 23.91
CA ILE A 432 -7.25 12.51 23.79
C ILE A 432 -6.65 13.91 23.67
N GLY A 433 -5.43 14.05 24.17
CA GLY A 433 -4.66 15.28 23.99
C GLY A 433 -4.04 15.36 22.59
N TYR A 434 -3.62 16.58 22.23
CA TYR A 434 -3.05 16.92 20.93
C TYR A 434 -1.94 15.94 20.45
N THR A 435 -0.96 15.62 21.33
CA THR A 435 0.17 14.73 20.95
C THR A 435 -0.30 13.33 20.55
N THR A 436 -1.31 12.82 21.25
CA THR A 436 -1.91 11.51 20.94
C THR A 436 -2.70 11.57 19.64
N ALA A 437 -3.49 12.64 19.44
CA ALA A 437 -4.25 12.87 18.22
C ALA A 437 -3.32 12.94 16.99
N LEU A 438 -2.24 13.70 17.10
CA LEU A 438 -1.23 13.80 16.04
C LEU A 438 -0.55 12.45 15.76
N LYS A 439 -0.21 11.68 16.80
CA LYS A 439 0.37 10.34 16.64
C LYS A 439 -0.58 9.42 15.84
N HIS A 440 -1.86 9.40 16.18
CA HIS A 440 -2.86 8.62 15.45
C HIS A 440 -3.02 9.09 14.00
N LEU A 441 -3.11 10.39 13.76
CA LEU A 441 -3.24 10.96 12.43
C LEU A 441 -2.03 10.63 11.54
N ARG A 442 -0.81 10.69 12.11
CA ARG A 442 0.42 10.28 11.41
C ARG A 442 0.42 8.79 11.05
N HIS A 443 -0.01 7.94 11.97
CA HIS A 443 -0.10 6.51 11.69
C HIS A 443 -1.11 6.23 10.58
N LEU A 444 -2.31 6.82 10.65
CA LEU A 444 -3.31 6.73 9.61
C LEU A 444 -2.76 7.15 8.25
N SER A 445 -2.12 8.31 8.17
CA SER A 445 -1.59 8.84 6.92
C SER A 445 -0.40 8.04 6.38
N LYS A 446 0.36 7.35 7.24
CA LYS A 446 1.44 6.44 6.84
C LYS A 446 0.90 5.11 6.32
N ASP A 447 -0.15 4.59 6.96
CA ASP A 447 -0.76 3.30 6.61
C ASP A 447 -1.68 3.43 5.38
N ALA A 448 -2.27 4.62 5.16
CA ALA A 448 -3.07 4.91 3.97
C ALA A 448 -2.17 5.03 2.74
N ILE A 449 -2.39 4.13 1.78
CA ILE A 449 -1.64 4.12 0.52
C ILE A 449 -2.40 4.90 -0.55
N PHE A 450 -1.75 5.91 -1.09
CA PHE A 450 -2.25 6.71 -2.18
C PHE A 450 -1.84 6.12 -3.53
N HIS A 451 -2.83 5.72 -4.32
CA HIS A 451 -2.65 5.29 -5.70
C HIS A 451 -3.23 6.37 -6.63
N PRO A 452 -2.40 7.09 -7.41
CA PRO A 452 -2.91 8.04 -8.37
C PRO A 452 -3.77 7.33 -9.44
N LYS A 453 -4.93 7.90 -9.75
CA LYS A 453 -5.68 7.48 -10.93
C LYS A 453 -4.98 8.06 -12.15
N THR A 454 -4.27 7.23 -12.87
CA THR A 454 -3.60 7.58 -14.13
C THR A 454 -4.38 7.02 -15.32
N ALA A 455 -4.25 7.67 -16.46
CA ALA A 455 -4.73 7.11 -17.71
C ALA A 455 -4.00 5.80 -18.03
N ASP A 456 -4.58 4.99 -18.90
CA ASP A 456 -3.92 3.77 -19.35
C ASP A 456 -2.59 4.10 -20.04
N ALA A 457 -1.53 3.40 -19.68
CA ALA A 457 -0.17 3.70 -20.09
C ALA A 457 0.50 2.47 -20.73
N PRO A 458 1.33 2.65 -21.77
CA PRO A 458 2.04 1.53 -22.39
C PRO A 458 3.10 0.91 -21.47
N LEU A 459 3.77 1.73 -20.66
CA LEU A 459 4.76 1.28 -19.67
C LEU A 459 4.12 1.09 -18.29
N GLN A 460 4.30 -0.10 -17.74
CA GLN A 460 3.81 -0.47 -16.40
C GLN A 460 5.00 -0.77 -15.49
N LEU A 461 5.10 -0.06 -14.34
CA LEU A 461 6.02 -0.38 -13.25
C LEU A 461 5.27 -1.17 -12.18
N LEU A 462 5.75 -2.35 -11.85
CA LEU A 462 4.99 -3.35 -11.08
C LEU A 462 5.87 -4.02 -10.02
N GLY A 463 5.25 -4.41 -8.90
CA GLY A 463 5.84 -5.41 -8.01
C GLY A 463 5.63 -6.84 -8.54
N LEU A 464 6.29 -7.81 -7.92
CA LEU A 464 6.20 -9.22 -8.33
C LEU A 464 4.76 -9.75 -8.37
N LEU A 465 3.99 -9.49 -7.30
CA LEU A 465 2.61 -10.00 -7.22
C LEU A 465 1.65 -9.23 -8.13
N GLU A 466 1.87 -7.94 -8.34
CA GLU A 466 1.03 -7.11 -9.19
C GLU A 466 1.16 -7.43 -10.68
N ALA A 467 2.33 -7.91 -11.10
CA ALA A 467 2.56 -8.34 -12.48
C ALA A 467 1.96 -9.72 -12.76
N SER A 468 1.72 -10.52 -11.72
CA SER A 468 1.17 -11.87 -11.87
C SER A 468 -0.24 -11.84 -12.48
N GLY A 469 -0.41 -12.59 -13.55
CA GLY A 469 -1.68 -12.69 -14.29
C GLY A 469 -1.93 -11.56 -15.30
N LEU A 470 -1.03 -10.58 -15.45
CA LEU A 470 -1.09 -9.57 -16.51
C LEU A 470 -0.28 -10.01 -17.74
N SER A 471 -0.77 -9.66 -18.92
CA SER A 471 -0.13 -10.00 -20.20
C SER A 471 0.65 -8.82 -20.76
N PHE A 472 1.87 -9.09 -21.24
CA PHE A 472 2.78 -8.10 -21.81
C PHE A 472 3.33 -8.54 -23.17
N ASP A 473 3.57 -7.59 -24.05
CA ASP A 473 4.36 -7.83 -25.25
C ASP A 473 5.82 -8.05 -24.88
N SER A 474 6.34 -7.23 -23.98
CA SER A 474 7.72 -7.33 -23.47
C SER A 474 7.75 -7.08 -21.96
N LEU A 475 8.40 -7.96 -21.21
CA LEU A 475 8.47 -7.89 -19.74
C LEU A 475 9.92 -8.02 -19.28
N TRP A 476 10.33 -7.12 -18.38
CA TRP A 476 11.62 -7.18 -17.70
C TRP A 476 11.41 -7.32 -16.20
N ILE A 477 12.04 -8.32 -15.58
CA ILE A 477 11.94 -8.59 -14.16
C ILE A 477 13.32 -8.45 -13.52
N SER A 478 13.48 -7.46 -12.66
CA SER A 478 14.73 -7.18 -11.96
C SER A 478 14.81 -7.87 -10.59
N GLY A 479 16.00 -7.87 -9.99
CA GLY A 479 16.24 -8.41 -8.65
C GLY A 479 16.12 -9.93 -8.55
N MET A 480 16.44 -10.65 -9.63
CA MET A 480 16.35 -12.11 -9.70
C MET A 480 17.63 -12.79 -9.21
N ASP A 481 18.18 -12.33 -8.09
CA ASP A 481 19.33 -12.91 -7.43
C ASP A 481 18.98 -14.05 -6.46
N SER A 482 20.02 -14.76 -6.01
CA SER A 482 19.90 -15.93 -5.14
C SER A 482 19.43 -15.64 -3.72
N GLN A 483 19.45 -14.38 -3.27
CA GLN A 483 18.99 -13.96 -1.94
C GLN A 483 17.55 -13.43 -1.99
N SER A 484 17.14 -12.86 -3.12
CA SER A 484 15.86 -12.19 -3.28
C SER A 484 14.78 -13.09 -3.90
N PHE A 485 15.17 -14.09 -4.72
CA PHE A 485 14.23 -14.97 -5.40
C PHE A 485 14.73 -16.42 -5.45
N PRO A 486 14.06 -17.37 -4.77
CA PRO A 486 12.86 -17.24 -3.93
C PRO A 486 13.05 -16.34 -2.71
N SER A 487 11.96 -15.80 -2.18
CA SER A 487 11.99 -15.00 -0.95
C SER A 487 12.63 -15.77 0.21
N SER A 488 13.40 -15.07 1.03
CA SER A 488 14.02 -15.65 2.22
C SER A 488 12.98 -16.03 3.27
N ILE A 489 13.33 -17.00 4.13
CA ILE A 489 12.49 -17.42 5.24
C ILE A 489 12.47 -16.31 6.29
N ALA A 490 11.27 -15.99 6.78
CA ALA A 490 11.03 -15.05 7.87
C ALA A 490 10.08 -15.67 8.90
N ILE A 491 10.68 -16.38 9.89
CA ILE A 491 9.89 -17.01 10.96
C ILE A 491 9.30 -15.94 11.87
N ASN A 492 8.00 -16.05 12.16
CA ASN A 492 7.32 -15.14 13.07
C ASN A 492 7.84 -15.34 14.52
N PRO A 493 8.36 -14.28 15.18
CA PRO A 493 9.00 -14.41 16.48
C PRO A 493 8.02 -14.68 17.65
N LEU A 494 6.72 -14.45 17.47
CA LEU A 494 5.72 -14.69 18.51
C LEU A 494 5.21 -16.14 18.55
N LEU A 495 5.59 -16.96 17.57
CA LEU A 495 5.14 -18.35 17.45
C LEU A 495 6.34 -19.32 17.46
N PRO A 496 6.20 -20.50 18.07
CA PRO A 496 7.22 -21.54 17.97
C PRO A 496 7.51 -21.92 16.51
N ALA A 497 8.78 -21.99 16.14
CA ALA A 497 9.18 -22.29 14.75
C ALA A 497 8.67 -23.66 14.28
N GLN A 498 8.66 -24.66 15.17
CA GLN A 498 8.16 -26.01 14.88
C GLN A 498 6.65 -25.98 14.57
N PHE A 499 5.87 -25.22 15.34
CA PHE A 499 4.44 -25.04 15.08
C PHE A 499 4.18 -24.42 13.71
N GLN A 500 4.92 -23.36 13.36
CA GLN A 500 4.79 -22.72 12.05
C GLN A 500 5.09 -23.68 10.91
N ARG A 501 6.17 -24.47 11.02
CA ARG A 501 6.56 -25.46 10.01
C ARG A 501 5.53 -26.59 9.88
N LEU A 502 5.02 -27.10 11.00
CA LEU A 502 4.01 -28.16 11.02
C LEU A 502 2.74 -27.75 10.26
N HIS A 503 2.31 -26.52 10.45
CA HIS A 503 1.10 -25.97 9.81
C HIS A 503 1.37 -25.28 8.48
N LYS A 504 2.61 -25.32 7.97
CA LYS A 504 3.01 -24.70 6.70
C LYS A 504 2.58 -23.22 6.61
N MET A 505 2.82 -22.48 7.69
CA MET A 505 2.47 -21.05 7.76
C MET A 505 3.31 -20.23 6.75
N PRO A 506 2.95 -18.98 6.44
CA PRO A 506 3.70 -18.15 5.51
C PRO A 506 5.16 -17.97 5.95
N HIS A 507 6.07 -17.93 4.99
CA HIS A 507 7.49 -17.61 5.16
C HIS A 507 8.29 -18.49 6.14
N CYS A 508 7.79 -19.67 6.50
CA CYS A 508 8.46 -20.55 7.46
C CYS A 508 9.12 -21.79 6.83
N LEU A 509 8.84 -22.11 5.57
CA LEU A 509 9.33 -23.28 4.85
C LEU A 509 9.95 -22.89 3.49
N PRO A 510 11.20 -23.31 3.22
CA PRO A 510 11.85 -23.06 1.93
C PRO A 510 11.08 -23.63 0.74
N GLU A 511 10.52 -24.84 0.91
CA GLU A 511 9.79 -25.54 -0.15
C GLU A 511 8.54 -24.76 -0.58
N ARG A 512 7.87 -24.11 0.38
CA ARG A 512 6.70 -23.28 0.10
C ARG A 512 7.06 -22.01 -0.66
N GLU A 513 8.12 -21.32 -0.25
CA GLU A 513 8.60 -20.11 -0.93
C GLU A 513 9.10 -20.45 -2.35
N LEU A 514 9.76 -21.60 -2.51
CA LEU A 514 10.19 -22.10 -3.80
C LEU A 514 8.99 -22.41 -4.74
N GLU A 515 7.93 -23.01 -4.20
CA GLU A 515 6.72 -23.31 -4.97
C GLU A 515 6.01 -22.03 -5.43
N ILE A 516 5.93 -21.03 -4.55
CA ILE A 516 5.36 -19.70 -4.89
C ILE A 516 6.21 -19.05 -5.99
N ALA A 517 7.53 -19.07 -5.85
CA ALA A 517 8.43 -18.49 -6.84
C ALA A 517 8.33 -19.19 -8.21
N ARG A 518 8.19 -20.53 -8.24
CA ARG A 518 7.95 -21.28 -9.48
C ARG A 518 6.63 -20.90 -10.16
N ARG A 519 5.54 -20.74 -9.38
CA ARG A 519 4.25 -20.31 -9.94
C ARG A 519 4.31 -18.89 -10.51
N LEU A 520 4.99 -17.99 -9.83
CA LEU A 520 5.23 -16.64 -10.34
C LEU A 520 6.01 -16.67 -11.65
N LEU A 521 7.11 -17.42 -11.67
CA LEU A 521 7.97 -17.58 -12.86
C LEU A 521 7.18 -18.14 -14.06
N LEU A 522 6.41 -19.21 -13.85
CA LEU A 522 5.54 -19.78 -14.88
C LEU A 522 4.46 -18.78 -15.33
N GLY A 523 3.90 -18.01 -14.40
CA GLY A 523 2.94 -16.96 -14.72
C GLY A 523 3.53 -15.90 -15.65
N TYR A 524 4.76 -15.46 -15.42
CA TYR A 524 5.44 -14.51 -16.31
C TYR A 524 5.75 -15.08 -17.69
N ILE A 525 6.24 -16.33 -17.75
CA ILE A 525 6.53 -17.04 -19.00
C ILE A 525 5.25 -17.16 -19.85
N ASN A 526 4.15 -17.58 -19.24
CA ASN A 526 2.90 -17.82 -19.95
C ASN A 526 2.19 -16.54 -20.41
N ASN A 527 2.45 -15.42 -19.77
CA ASN A 527 1.76 -14.15 -20.03
C ASN A 527 2.61 -13.12 -20.79
N SER A 528 3.83 -13.45 -21.21
CA SER A 528 4.70 -12.53 -21.96
C SER A 528 5.13 -13.10 -23.29
N CYS A 529 5.32 -12.23 -24.30
CA CYS A 529 5.84 -12.66 -25.61
C CYS A 529 7.38 -12.59 -25.64
N GLU A 530 7.96 -11.58 -25.00
CA GLU A 530 9.40 -11.40 -24.81
C GLU A 530 9.67 -11.19 -23.32
N LEU A 531 10.67 -11.89 -22.76
CA LEU A 531 10.88 -11.92 -21.31
C LEU A 531 12.37 -11.83 -20.97
N PHE A 532 12.70 -10.86 -20.11
CA PHE A 532 14.03 -10.67 -19.54
C PHE A 532 13.97 -10.80 -18.02
N PHE A 533 14.95 -11.47 -17.47
CA PHE A 533 15.26 -11.49 -16.05
C PHE A 533 16.59 -10.83 -15.84
N SER A 534 16.72 -10.04 -14.79
CA SER A 534 18.01 -9.47 -14.45
C SER A 534 18.35 -9.63 -12.97
N TYR A 535 19.63 -9.61 -12.69
CA TYR A 535 20.15 -9.58 -11.33
C TYR A 535 21.42 -8.72 -11.29
N SER A 536 21.68 -8.12 -10.14
CA SER A 536 22.94 -7.43 -9.88
C SER A 536 23.99 -8.42 -9.37
N SER A 537 25.23 -8.34 -9.86
CA SER A 537 26.34 -9.18 -9.39
C SER A 537 26.87 -8.75 -8.02
N THR A 538 26.62 -7.49 -7.63
CA THR A 538 26.99 -6.97 -6.32
C THR A 538 25.86 -6.15 -5.70
N LYS A 539 25.81 -6.13 -4.35
CA LYS A 539 24.95 -5.23 -3.58
C LYS A 539 25.73 -4.71 -2.38
N GLY A 540 26.26 -3.50 -2.51
CA GLY A 540 27.26 -2.99 -1.59
C GLY A 540 28.55 -3.82 -1.67
N GLU A 541 28.97 -4.45 -0.58
CA GLU A 541 30.15 -5.32 -0.55
C GLU A 541 29.82 -6.81 -0.81
N GLU A 542 28.52 -7.15 -0.90
CA GLU A 542 28.10 -8.54 -1.10
C GLU A 542 28.12 -8.92 -2.58
N VAL A 543 28.67 -10.09 -2.89
CA VAL A 543 28.61 -10.69 -4.23
C VAL A 543 27.37 -11.55 -4.34
N LEU A 544 26.54 -11.25 -5.34
CA LEU A 544 25.30 -11.96 -5.60
C LEU A 544 25.43 -12.87 -6.81
N GLN A 545 24.63 -13.91 -6.85
CA GLN A 545 24.51 -14.83 -7.98
C GLN A 545 23.07 -14.83 -8.50
N ARG A 546 22.88 -15.22 -9.74
CA ARG A 546 21.54 -15.41 -10.28
C ARG A 546 20.75 -16.44 -9.48
N SER A 547 19.45 -16.27 -9.43
CA SER A 547 18.54 -17.26 -8.84
C SER A 547 18.74 -18.65 -9.43
N ALA A 548 18.71 -19.67 -8.58
CA ALA A 548 18.79 -21.07 -9.03
C ALA A 548 17.64 -21.45 -9.98
N LEU A 549 16.50 -20.79 -9.89
CA LEU A 549 15.35 -21.01 -10.78
C LEU A 549 15.59 -20.56 -12.23
N LEU A 550 16.60 -19.73 -12.46
CA LEU A 550 16.96 -19.23 -13.80
C LEU A 550 18.17 -19.93 -14.40
N ARG A 551 18.68 -21.02 -13.77
CA ARG A 551 19.95 -21.68 -14.16
C ARG A 551 19.98 -22.08 -15.63
N ASP A 552 18.88 -22.61 -16.14
CA ASP A 552 18.79 -23.18 -17.49
C ASP A 552 18.44 -22.13 -18.57
N MET A 553 18.27 -20.87 -18.18
CA MET A 553 17.96 -19.80 -19.12
C MET A 553 19.25 -19.20 -19.72
N PRO A 554 19.24 -18.83 -21.02
CA PRO A 554 20.40 -18.23 -21.67
C PRO A 554 20.75 -16.88 -21.05
N SER A 555 22.05 -16.64 -20.86
CA SER A 555 22.56 -15.33 -20.47
C SER A 555 22.82 -14.49 -21.72
N ILE A 556 22.42 -13.23 -21.68
CA ILE A 556 22.67 -12.25 -22.72
C ILE A 556 23.30 -10.99 -22.14
N GLU A 557 24.09 -10.29 -22.94
CA GLU A 557 24.56 -8.94 -22.64
C GLU A 557 23.59 -7.94 -23.29
N VAL A 558 23.05 -7.03 -22.50
CA VAL A 558 22.33 -5.88 -23.04
C VAL A 558 23.38 -4.80 -23.31
N LYS A 559 23.47 -4.36 -24.55
CA LYS A 559 24.32 -3.23 -24.92
C LYS A 559 23.64 -1.97 -24.37
N ASP A 560 24.40 -1.18 -23.61
CA ASP A 560 24.00 0.13 -23.09
C ASP A 560 23.58 1.11 -24.21
#